data_141187102abf472d5b51e074c97b0e67
#
_entry.id   141187102abf472d5b51e074c97b0e67
#
_cell.length_a   1.000
_cell.length_b   1.000
_cell.length_c   1.000
_cell.angle_alpha   90.00
_cell.angle_beta   90.00
_cell.angle_gamma   90.00
#
_symmetry.space_group_name_H-M   'P 1'
#
loop_
_entity.id
_entity.type
_entity.pdbx_description
1 polymer ?
#
loop_
_entity_poly.entity_id
_entity_poly.type
_entity_poly.pdbx_seq_one_letter_code
_entity_poly.pdbx_strand_id
1 'polypeptide(L)'
;MRKRLLTKKYLRDVKEYMIKITKDNDAYVCVKEIIDTEKPFSISTGLCLVNNGYHIVEILPMNEKFCVRTFLNEKNEILQKYIDVSLGNGIDEETNIPYYDDIFLDIIINDDEIYVDDKDELEKAYKNNEITEETYNEANIICNQILSELNTNKYIIKDVREYL
;
A
#
# COMPACT_ATOMS: atom_id res chain seq x y z
N MET A 1 -12.96 -7.19 4.35
CA MET A 1 -12.73 -6.56 3.03
C MET A 1 -13.14 -5.10 3.10
N ARG A 2 -12.24 -4.21 2.72
CA ARG A 2 -12.46 -2.77 2.80
C ARG A 2 -12.00 -2.06 1.54
N LYS A 3 -12.84 -1.17 1.02
CA LYS A 3 -12.49 -0.25 -0.05
C LYS A 3 -11.57 0.84 0.48
N ARG A 4 -10.38 0.97 -0.07
CA ARG A 4 -9.38 1.96 0.33
C ARG A 4 -9.10 2.94 -0.80
N LEU A 5 -9.47 4.18 -0.61
CA LEU A 5 -9.13 5.25 -1.55
C LEU A 5 -7.65 5.62 -1.39
N LEU A 6 -6.94 5.84 -2.49
CA LEU A 6 -5.51 6.17 -2.46
C LEU A 6 -5.17 7.40 -1.64
N THR A 7 -6.10 8.32 -1.45
CA THR A 7 -5.86 9.59 -0.76
C THR A 7 -6.01 9.51 0.76
N LYS A 8 -6.39 8.38 1.34
CA LYS A 8 -6.83 8.33 2.74
C LYS A 8 -5.80 7.82 3.74
N LYS A 9 -4.89 6.95 3.35
CA LYS A 9 -3.97 6.32 4.31
C LYS A 9 -2.83 7.24 4.76
N TYR A 10 -2.46 7.13 6.04
CA TYR A 10 -1.30 7.75 6.68
C TYR A 10 -1.35 9.26 6.84
N LEU A 11 -2.49 9.89 6.62
CA LEU A 11 -2.65 11.35 6.75
C LEU A 11 -3.40 11.79 8.00
N ARG A 12 -3.73 10.86 8.90
CA ARG A 12 -4.57 11.13 10.07
C ARG A 12 -4.07 12.27 10.95
N ASP A 13 -2.77 12.27 11.28
CA ASP A 13 -2.16 13.28 12.14
C ASP A 13 -1.38 14.34 11.35
N VAL A 14 -1.53 14.35 10.03
CA VAL A 14 -0.85 15.29 9.15
C VAL A 14 -1.70 16.55 9.00
N LYS A 15 -1.11 17.70 9.35
CA LYS A 15 -1.78 19.01 9.25
C LYS A 15 -1.70 19.62 7.88
N GLU A 16 -0.56 19.44 7.20
CA GLU A 16 -0.32 20.01 5.88
C GLU A 16 0.38 18.97 5.01
N TYR A 17 -0.15 18.75 3.83
CA TYR A 17 0.38 17.79 2.88
C TYR A 17 0.00 18.18 1.45
N MET A 18 0.72 17.63 0.48
CA MET A 18 0.35 17.70 -0.93
C MET A 18 0.10 16.29 -1.45
N ILE A 19 -0.93 16.12 -2.25
CA ILE A 19 -1.25 14.87 -2.94
C ILE A 19 -1.31 15.16 -4.44
N LYS A 20 -0.61 14.31 -5.19
CA LYS A 20 -0.69 14.32 -6.66
C LYS A 20 -0.97 12.92 -7.14
N ILE A 21 -2.05 12.76 -7.91
CA ILE A 21 -2.40 11.49 -8.56
C ILE A 21 -2.20 11.64 -10.05
N THR A 22 -1.38 10.78 -10.64
CA THR A 22 -1.13 10.74 -12.08
C THR A 22 -1.37 9.34 -12.59
N LYS A 23 -1.66 9.22 -13.88
CA LYS A 23 -1.79 7.94 -14.55
C LYS A 23 -0.50 7.68 -15.33
N ASP A 24 0.13 6.53 -15.06
CA ASP A 24 1.31 6.05 -15.75
C ASP A 24 0.99 4.70 -16.38
N ASN A 25 0.73 4.69 -17.69
CA ASN A 25 0.25 3.51 -18.42
C ASN A 25 -1.03 2.92 -17.77
N ASP A 26 -0.97 1.68 -17.29
CA ASP A 26 -2.10 0.98 -16.68
C ASP A 26 -2.14 1.13 -15.15
N ALA A 27 -1.38 2.06 -14.59
CA ALA A 27 -1.34 2.26 -13.15
C ALA A 27 -1.63 3.70 -12.78
N TYR A 28 -2.24 3.90 -11.62
CA TYR A 28 -2.33 5.20 -10.98
C TYR A 28 -1.21 5.32 -9.95
N VAL A 29 -0.57 6.49 -9.94
CA VAL A 29 0.51 6.80 -9.00
C VAL A 29 0.06 7.96 -8.12
N CYS A 30 0.07 7.74 -6.81
CA CYS A 30 -0.26 8.75 -5.82
C CYS A 30 0.99 9.13 -5.06
N VAL A 31 1.42 10.39 -5.17
CA VAL A 31 2.55 10.92 -4.41
C VAL A 31 2.01 11.81 -3.30
N LYS A 32 2.33 11.46 -2.07
CA LYS A 32 1.99 12.25 -0.87
C LYS A 32 3.26 12.86 -0.33
N GLU A 33 3.30 14.17 -0.24
CA GLU A 33 4.38 14.92 0.42
C GLU A 33 3.87 15.38 1.79
N ILE A 34 4.57 14.99 2.84
CA ILE A 34 4.24 15.38 4.21
C ILE A 34 4.95 16.69 4.52
N ILE A 35 4.19 17.77 4.67
CA ILE A 35 4.75 19.11 4.93
C ILE A 35 4.81 19.34 6.42
N ASP A 36 3.70 19.13 7.15
CA ASP A 36 3.65 19.31 8.59
C ASP A 36 2.77 18.23 9.22
N THR A 37 3.35 17.43 10.10
CA THR A 37 2.61 16.45 10.88
C THR A 37 2.65 16.79 12.35
N GLU A 38 1.52 16.63 13.02
CA GLU A 38 1.38 16.85 14.46
C GLU A 38 2.15 15.79 15.26
N LYS A 39 2.11 14.54 14.76
CA LYS A 39 2.82 13.40 15.34
C LYS A 39 3.52 12.60 14.25
N PRO A 40 4.82 12.37 14.38
CA PRO A 40 5.49 11.38 13.54
C PRO A 40 4.85 10.01 13.74
N PHE A 41 4.79 9.23 12.68
CA PHE A 41 4.29 7.86 12.75
C PHE A 41 5.47 6.89 12.66
N SER A 42 5.63 6.07 13.70
CA SER A 42 6.65 5.03 13.76
C SER A 42 6.00 3.68 14.00
N ILE A 43 6.57 2.65 13.38
CA ILE A 43 6.15 1.27 13.60
C ILE A 43 6.82 0.70 14.87
N SER A 44 6.43 -0.51 15.30
CA SER A 44 6.87 -1.12 16.55
C SER A 44 8.40 -1.28 16.68
N THR A 45 9.12 -1.38 15.57
CA THR A 45 10.58 -1.46 15.55
C THR A 45 11.28 -0.14 15.82
N GLY A 46 10.53 0.97 15.87
CA GLY A 46 11.07 2.32 16.00
C GLY A 46 11.33 3.03 14.67
N LEU A 47 11.14 2.36 13.54
CA LEU A 47 11.30 2.96 12.22
C LEU A 47 10.20 4.00 12.00
N CYS A 48 10.60 5.26 11.76
CA CYS A 48 9.68 6.35 11.46
C CYS A 48 9.33 6.34 9.96
N LEU A 49 8.05 6.25 9.64
CA LEU A 49 7.56 6.19 8.26
C LEU A 49 6.89 7.49 7.80
N VAL A 50 6.40 8.32 8.73
CA VAL A 50 5.75 9.59 8.42
C VAL A 50 6.32 10.68 9.32
N ASN A 51 6.92 11.69 8.72
CA ASN A 51 7.44 12.88 9.38
C ASN A 51 7.52 14.02 8.37
N ASN A 52 7.84 15.21 8.83
CA ASN A 52 7.98 16.38 7.97
C ASN A 52 9.05 16.15 6.91
N GLY A 53 8.71 16.45 5.66
CA GLY A 53 9.59 16.25 4.51
C GLY A 53 9.59 14.84 3.92
N TYR A 54 8.87 13.90 4.53
CA TYR A 54 8.76 12.53 4.04
C TYR A 54 7.79 12.45 2.87
N HIS A 55 7.96 11.42 2.05
CA HIS A 55 7.06 11.11 0.94
C HIS A 55 6.51 9.70 1.08
N ILE A 56 5.29 9.54 0.61
CA ILE A 56 4.65 8.22 0.43
C ILE A 56 4.27 8.12 -1.04
N VAL A 57 4.77 7.12 -1.73
CA VAL A 57 4.43 6.87 -3.13
C VAL A 57 3.67 5.57 -3.23
N GLU A 58 2.46 5.64 -3.78
CA GLU A 58 1.59 4.49 -3.95
C GLU A 58 1.39 4.23 -5.44
N ILE A 59 1.63 2.99 -5.88
CA ILE A 59 1.37 2.56 -7.25
C ILE A 59 0.20 1.58 -7.21
N LEU A 60 -0.85 1.90 -7.94
CA LEU A 60 -2.06 1.08 -8.04
C LEU A 60 -2.24 0.61 -9.49
N PRO A 61 -1.73 -0.59 -9.84
CA PRO A 61 -1.95 -1.14 -11.17
C PRO A 61 -3.40 -1.57 -11.35
N MET A 62 -4.04 -1.15 -12.45
CA MET A 62 -5.45 -1.48 -12.68
C MET A 62 -5.67 -2.95 -13.05
N ASN A 63 -4.65 -3.61 -13.59
CA ASN A 63 -4.70 -5.01 -14.03
C ASN A 63 -4.04 -6.00 -13.08
N GLU A 64 -3.70 -5.55 -11.87
CA GLU A 64 -3.12 -6.38 -10.81
C GLU A 64 -4.01 -6.38 -9.58
N LYS A 65 -3.72 -7.27 -8.63
CA LYS A 65 -4.48 -7.37 -7.38
C LYS A 65 -3.63 -7.01 -6.18
N PHE A 66 -3.03 -5.83 -6.24
CA PHE A 66 -2.25 -5.25 -5.15
C PHE A 66 -2.11 -3.74 -5.31
N CYS A 67 -1.71 -3.10 -4.22
CA CYS A 67 -1.23 -1.72 -4.19
C CYS A 67 0.15 -1.73 -3.57
N VAL A 68 1.13 -1.10 -4.21
CA VAL A 68 2.50 -0.99 -3.68
C VAL A 68 2.70 0.39 -3.07
N ARG A 69 3.08 0.45 -1.80
CA ARG A 69 3.35 1.69 -1.09
C ARG A 69 4.82 1.74 -0.68
N THR A 70 5.49 2.82 -1.02
CA THR A 70 6.89 3.06 -0.62
C THR A 70 6.96 4.28 0.26
N PHE A 71 7.61 4.13 1.42
CA PHE A 71 7.88 5.23 2.35
C PHE A 71 9.31 5.71 2.14
N LEU A 72 9.47 7.03 2.00
CA LEU A 72 10.77 7.68 1.83
C LEU A 72 10.95 8.77 2.87
N ASN A 73 12.19 8.94 3.35
CA ASN A 73 12.49 10.02 4.28
C ASN A 73 12.75 11.35 3.53
N GLU A 74 13.14 12.39 4.27
CA GLU A 74 13.39 13.73 3.73
C GLU A 74 14.58 13.78 2.77
N LYS A 75 15.42 12.74 2.75
CA LYS A 75 16.55 12.60 1.81
C LYS A 75 16.22 11.70 0.62
N ASN A 76 14.94 11.31 0.47
CA ASN A 76 14.47 10.38 -0.55
C ASN A 76 15.10 8.99 -0.44
N GLU A 77 15.50 8.60 0.77
CA GLU A 77 15.94 7.22 1.03
C GLU A 77 14.72 6.36 1.28
N ILE A 78 14.70 5.18 0.68
CA ILE A 78 13.59 4.22 0.84
C ILE A 78 13.68 3.59 2.22
N LEU A 79 12.62 3.73 3.00
CA LEU A 79 12.52 3.20 4.37
C LEU A 79 11.87 1.82 4.40
N GLN A 80 10.79 1.66 3.66
CA GLN A 80 10.00 0.44 3.65
C GLN A 80 9.13 0.39 2.41
N LYS A 81 8.94 -0.81 1.88
CA LYS A 81 7.96 -1.07 0.84
C LYS A 81 6.86 -1.97 1.42
N TYR A 82 5.61 -1.59 1.16
CA TYR A 82 4.44 -2.22 1.74
C TYR A 82 3.48 -2.57 0.60
N ILE A 83 3.14 -3.84 0.47
CA ILE A 83 2.25 -4.30 -0.59
C ILE A 83 0.95 -4.78 0.04
N ASP A 84 -0.14 -4.05 -0.22
CA ASP A 84 -1.48 -4.46 0.19
C ASP A 84 -2.03 -5.46 -0.83
N VAL A 85 -2.42 -6.62 -0.39
CA VAL A 85 -3.13 -7.59 -1.23
C VAL A 85 -4.55 -7.07 -1.47
N SER A 86 -4.98 -7.06 -2.72
CA SER A 86 -6.28 -6.53 -3.13
C SER A 86 -7.08 -7.57 -3.87
N LEU A 87 -8.39 -7.61 -3.66
CA LEU A 87 -9.30 -8.42 -4.46
C LEU A 87 -9.62 -7.77 -5.81
N GLY A 88 -9.40 -6.48 -5.93
CA GLY A 88 -9.63 -5.74 -7.17
C GLY A 88 -9.33 -4.26 -7.01
N ASN A 89 -8.84 -3.64 -8.08
CA ASN A 89 -8.52 -2.23 -8.15
C ASN A 89 -9.48 -1.54 -9.12
N GLY A 90 -9.85 -0.30 -8.83
CA GLY A 90 -10.80 0.43 -9.67
C GLY A 90 -10.84 1.91 -9.37
N ILE A 91 -11.82 2.58 -9.95
CA ILE A 91 -12.11 4.01 -9.73
C ILE A 91 -13.44 4.11 -8.99
N ASP A 92 -13.42 4.80 -7.87
CA ASP A 92 -14.64 5.05 -7.09
C ASP A 92 -15.57 6.02 -7.85
N GLU A 93 -16.80 5.59 -8.08
CA GLU A 93 -17.76 6.36 -8.89
C GLU A 93 -18.19 7.67 -8.23
N GLU A 94 -18.25 7.71 -6.90
CA GLU A 94 -18.69 8.91 -6.18
C GLU A 94 -17.61 9.98 -6.14
N THR A 95 -16.34 9.59 -5.89
CA THR A 95 -15.24 10.53 -5.69
C THR A 95 -14.33 10.66 -6.89
N ASN A 96 -14.42 9.74 -7.85
CA ASN A 96 -13.50 9.62 -8.98
C ASN A 96 -12.04 9.41 -8.57
N ILE A 97 -11.84 8.83 -7.38
CA ILE A 97 -10.52 8.52 -6.83
C ILE A 97 -10.22 7.03 -7.01
N PRO A 98 -9.00 6.66 -7.42
CA PRO A 98 -8.61 5.25 -7.48
C PRO A 98 -8.67 4.57 -6.12
N TYR A 99 -9.09 3.30 -6.11
CA TYR A 99 -9.21 2.51 -4.87
C TYR A 99 -8.76 1.08 -5.08
N TYR A 100 -8.52 0.39 -3.97
CA TYR A 100 -8.31 -1.05 -3.94
C TYR A 100 -9.18 -1.68 -2.84
N ASP A 101 -9.55 -2.95 -3.05
CA ASP A 101 -10.31 -3.74 -2.08
C ASP A 101 -9.35 -4.50 -1.17
N ASP A 102 -9.09 -3.93 -0.01
CA ASP A 102 -8.17 -4.46 0.99
C ASP A 102 -8.71 -5.79 1.57
N ILE A 103 -7.92 -6.84 1.51
CA ILE A 103 -8.27 -8.18 2.02
C ILE A 103 -7.33 -8.65 3.13
N PHE A 104 -6.96 -7.74 4.02
CA PHE A 104 -6.18 -7.98 5.25
C PHE A 104 -4.69 -8.26 5.03
N LEU A 105 -4.30 -9.14 4.11
CA LEU A 105 -2.91 -9.55 3.94
C LEU A 105 -2.04 -8.43 3.38
N ASP A 106 -0.87 -8.27 4.00
CA ASP A 106 0.13 -7.30 3.57
C ASP A 106 1.49 -7.98 3.46
N ILE A 107 2.28 -7.58 2.46
CA ILE A 107 3.65 -8.02 2.30
C ILE A 107 4.55 -6.84 2.61
N ILE A 108 5.45 -6.99 3.56
CA ILE A 108 6.32 -5.92 4.02
C ILE A 108 7.75 -6.25 3.64
N ILE A 109 8.43 -5.30 3.00
CA ILE A 109 9.81 -5.43 2.57
C ILE A 109 10.64 -4.35 3.25
N ASN A 110 11.55 -4.77 4.15
CA ASN A 110 12.52 -3.93 4.83
C ASN A 110 13.91 -4.44 4.46
N ASP A 111 14.70 -3.64 3.74
CA ASP A 111 16.02 -4.05 3.29
C ASP A 111 16.02 -5.50 2.75
N ASP A 112 16.57 -6.47 3.52
CA ASP A 112 16.62 -7.87 3.14
C ASP A 112 15.52 -8.73 3.76
N GLU A 113 14.67 -8.15 4.60
CA GLU A 113 13.59 -8.89 5.24
C GLU A 113 12.28 -8.77 4.47
N ILE A 114 11.64 -9.92 4.24
CA ILE A 114 10.32 -10.00 3.61
C ILE A 114 9.44 -10.84 4.51
N TYR A 115 8.30 -10.30 4.90
CA TYR A 115 7.33 -11.05 5.68
C TYR A 115 5.89 -10.69 5.32
N VAL A 116 4.98 -11.62 5.60
CA VAL A 116 3.54 -11.42 5.39
C VAL A 116 2.92 -11.08 6.73
N ASP A 117 2.19 -9.96 6.78
CA ASP A 117 1.50 -9.48 7.96
C ASP A 117 -0.01 -9.75 7.85
N ASP A 118 -0.68 -9.76 9.02
CA ASP A 118 -2.14 -9.87 9.15
C ASP A 118 -2.75 -11.18 8.67
N LYS A 119 -1.99 -12.27 8.65
CA LYS A 119 -2.52 -13.61 8.39
C LYS A 119 -3.58 -14.01 9.42
N ASP A 120 -3.37 -13.66 10.67
CA ASP A 120 -4.29 -13.91 11.76
C ASP A 120 -5.60 -13.14 11.59
N GLU A 121 -5.56 -11.92 11.10
CA GLU A 121 -6.76 -11.11 10.82
C GLU A 121 -7.58 -11.72 9.68
N LEU A 122 -6.94 -12.20 8.62
CA LEU A 122 -7.61 -12.89 7.53
C LEU A 122 -8.28 -14.18 8.03
N GLU A 123 -7.56 -14.99 8.82
CA GLU A 123 -8.07 -16.22 9.38
C GLU A 123 -9.24 -15.98 10.32
N LYS A 124 -9.17 -14.96 11.16
CA LYS A 124 -10.24 -14.56 12.06
C LYS A 124 -11.49 -14.13 11.29
N ALA A 125 -11.33 -13.34 10.23
CA ALA A 125 -12.44 -12.92 9.39
C ALA A 125 -13.15 -14.12 8.77
N TYR A 126 -12.39 -15.12 8.33
CA TYR A 126 -12.94 -16.35 7.79
C TYR A 126 -13.69 -17.16 8.87
N LYS A 127 -13.08 -17.35 10.04
CA LYS A 127 -13.71 -18.09 11.16
C LYS A 127 -14.99 -17.43 11.67
N ASN A 128 -15.05 -16.10 11.61
CA ASN A 128 -16.22 -15.32 12.01
C ASN A 128 -17.26 -15.15 10.90
N ASN A 129 -17.11 -15.85 9.78
CA ASN A 129 -17.99 -15.75 8.60
C ASN A 129 -18.12 -14.34 8.02
N GLU A 130 -17.13 -13.48 8.22
CA GLU A 130 -17.08 -12.14 7.62
C GLU A 130 -16.70 -12.22 6.14
N ILE A 131 -15.95 -13.26 5.77
CA ILE A 131 -15.59 -13.58 4.39
C ILE A 131 -15.88 -15.03 4.10
N THR A 132 -16.09 -15.36 2.83
CA THR A 132 -16.32 -16.74 2.40
C THR A 132 -15.02 -17.54 2.32
N GLU A 133 -15.13 -18.87 2.27
CA GLU A 133 -13.98 -19.74 2.02
C GLU A 133 -13.32 -19.42 0.68
N GLU A 134 -14.12 -19.11 -0.33
CA GLU A 134 -13.62 -18.71 -1.66
C GLU A 134 -12.75 -17.44 -1.56
N THR A 135 -13.22 -16.42 -0.86
CA THR A 135 -12.47 -15.17 -0.65
C THR A 135 -11.20 -15.41 0.16
N TYR A 136 -11.27 -16.24 1.20
CA TYR A 136 -10.11 -16.60 1.99
C TYR A 136 -9.03 -17.28 1.13
N ASN A 137 -9.43 -18.25 0.32
CA ASN A 137 -8.51 -18.97 -0.56
C ASN A 137 -7.94 -18.04 -1.64
N GLU A 138 -8.76 -17.18 -2.23
CA GLU A 138 -8.33 -16.20 -3.23
C GLU A 138 -7.26 -15.25 -2.67
N ALA A 139 -7.47 -14.73 -1.48
CA ALA A 139 -6.50 -13.85 -0.82
C ALA A 139 -5.14 -14.53 -0.67
N ASN A 140 -5.11 -15.80 -0.23
CA ASN A 140 -3.88 -16.56 -0.09
C ASN A 140 -3.20 -16.84 -1.43
N ILE A 141 -3.97 -17.16 -2.47
CA ILE A 141 -3.45 -17.40 -3.82
C ILE A 141 -2.80 -16.11 -4.37
N ILE A 142 -3.47 -14.98 -4.25
CA ILE A 142 -2.95 -13.69 -4.69
C ILE A 142 -1.66 -13.34 -3.95
N CYS A 143 -1.65 -13.50 -2.63
CA CYS A 143 -0.47 -13.24 -1.80
C CYS A 143 0.73 -14.09 -2.25
N ASN A 144 0.53 -15.37 -2.46
CA ASN A 144 1.60 -16.28 -2.93
C ASN A 144 2.09 -15.91 -4.33
N GLN A 145 1.20 -15.48 -5.21
CA GLN A 145 1.57 -15.01 -6.54
C GLN A 145 2.45 -13.76 -6.46
N ILE A 146 2.07 -12.80 -5.63
CA ILE A 146 2.88 -11.57 -5.41
C ILE A 146 4.26 -11.95 -4.88
N LEU A 147 4.33 -12.85 -3.89
CA LEU A 147 5.60 -13.30 -3.32
C LEU A 147 6.52 -13.92 -4.38
N SER A 148 5.97 -14.62 -5.37
CA SER A 148 6.74 -15.20 -6.47
C SER A 148 7.26 -14.17 -7.47
N GLU A 149 6.69 -12.95 -7.48
CA GLU A 149 6.99 -11.89 -8.45
C GLU A 149 7.75 -10.69 -7.86
N LEU A 150 8.21 -10.76 -6.61
CA LEU A 150 8.82 -9.62 -5.92
C LEU A 150 10.04 -9.04 -6.64
N ASN A 151 10.79 -9.85 -7.38
CA ASN A 151 12.00 -9.43 -8.08
C ASN A 151 11.79 -9.20 -9.59
N THR A 152 10.59 -9.42 -10.09
CA THR A 152 10.31 -9.37 -11.54
C THR A 152 9.15 -8.47 -11.92
N ASN A 153 8.20 -8.24 -11.02
CA ASN A 153 7.03 -7.41 -11.32
C ASN A 153 7.43 -5.94 -11.45
N LYS A 154 7.14 -5.35 -12.61
CA LYS A 154 7.56 -3.98 -12.96
C LYS A 154 7.08 -2.90 -11.98
N TYR A 155 5.93 -3.10 -11.34
CA TYR A 155 5.38 -2.14 -10.38
C TYR A 155 6.05 -2.28 -9.00
N ILE A 156 6.42 -3.50 -8.64
CA ILE A 156 7.05 -3.78 -7.34
C ILE A 156 8.52 -3.34 -7.34
N ILE A 157 9.25 -3.58 -8.44
CA ILE A 157 10.67 -3.23 -8.54
C ILE A 157 10.91 -1.78 -8.97
N LYS A 158 9.86 -1.03 -9.31
CA LYS A 158 9.97 0.36 -9.78
C LYS A 158 10.69 1.24 -8.75
N ASP A 159 11.66 2.02 -9.23
CA ASP A 159 12.28 3.08 -8.42
C ASP A 159 11.31 4.27 -8.39
N VAL A 160 10.58 4.41 -7.29
CA VAL A 160 9.53 5.44 -7.15
C VAL A 160 10.08 6.86 -7.06
N ARG A 161 11.40 7.02 -6.87
CA ARG A 161 12.04 8.35 -6.85
C ARG A 161 11.86 9.10 -8.17
N GLU A 162 11.61 8.38 -9.25
CA GLU A 162 11.29 8.97 -10.55
C GLU A 162 10.01 9.82 -10.52
N TYR A 163 9.12 9.60 -9.56
CA TYR A 163 7.88 10.35 -9.42
C TYR A 163 7.98 11.58 -8.52
N LEU A 164 9.10 11.76 -7.86
CA LEU A 164 9.32 12.87 -6.91
C LEU A 164 9.77 14.17 -7.59
#